data_78136c59913cf245f465224a7563ca7b
#
_entry.id   78136c59913cf245f465224a7563ca7b
#
_cell.length_a   1.000
_cell.length_b   1.000
_cell.length_c   1.000
_cell.angle_alpha   90.00
_cell.angle_beta   90.00
_cell.angle_gamma   90.00
#
_symmetry.space_group_name_H-M   'P 1'
#
loop_
_entity.id
_entity.type
_entity.pdbx_description
1 polymer ?
#
loop_
_entity_poly.entity_id
_entity_poly.type
_entity_poly.pdbx_seq_one_letter_code
_entity_poly.pdbx_strand_id
1 'polypeptide(L)'
;LEELRHIPMDIIDEFKAIGVYRAMVPATYGGDEKSPAEFLKMVEAISAADGSSGWVASFGMNPAYLAALPEETLKEVWGDSPDIVFAGGIFPPQPAERVDNGFRIKGRWKFASGCMGASLCGVGILPAEEGALPRMAVLPRDQVKVDPTWDMLGMVATGSHDLVVEDAYVPEAWTFVRGGKPNVDTPFFRYPSLSFAAQVLAVTTLGLAQEALDIVRAMAGGRKSVTGAPNLGEREYAQIALGKAEAKVRAARAFFYESTDAAWASIQAGGEPSREQVNLLRLSTTHLTQECAESIRSVYQISGMTGADNGHPLSRILRGSQLCTQHAFMGEITWKNAGAIFFGHDPLPGYL
;
A
#
# COMPACT_ATOMS: atom_id res chain seq x y z
N LEU A 1 3.62 -5.88 -18.10
CA LEU A 1 4.16 -5.83 -16.73
C LEU A 1 4.21 -7.21 -16.05
N GLU A 2 3.15 -8.05 -16.17
CA GLU A 2 3.16 -9.40 -15.55
C GLU A 2 4.32 -10.27 -16.06
N GLU A 3 4.69 -10.19 -17.33
CA GLU A 3 5.84 -10.94 -17.89
C GLU A 3 7.19 -10.49 -17.29
N LEU A 4 7.33 -9.20 -17.01
CA LEU A 4 8.53 -8.64 -16.38
C LEU A 4 8.61 -8.98 -14.88
N ARG A 5 7.49 -9.24 -14.24
CA ARG A 5 7.34 -9.50 -12.79
C ARG A 5 7.88 -8.37 -11.89
N HIS A 6 7.97 -7.17 -12.43
CA HIS A 6 8.27 -5.92 -11.69
C HIS A 6 7.84 -4.72 -12.51
N ILE A 7 7.78 -3.56 -11.85
CA ILE A 7 7.57 -2.28 -12.52
C ILE A 7 8.91 -1.84 -13.09
N PRO A 8 9.03 -1.62 -14.40
CA PRO A 8 10.28 -1.23 -15.04
C PRO A 8 10.66 0.22 -14.71
N MET A 9 11.94 0.56 -14.92
CA MET A 9 12.50 1.85 -14.48
C MET A 9 11.89 3.06 -15.18
N ASP A 10 11.48 2.94 -16.42
CA ASP A 10 10.79 4.01 -17.13
C ASP A 10 9.47 4.41 -16.46
N ILE A 11 8.69 3.45 -15.96
CA ILE A 11 7.48 3.73 -15.16
C ILE A 11 7.84 4.31 -13.78
N ILE A 12 8.91 3.83 -13.14
CA ILE A 12 9.40 4.42 -11.88
C ILE A 12 9.80 5.89 -12.10
N ASP A 13 10.44 6.20 -13.22
CA ASP A 13 10.82 7.58 -13.55
C ASP A 13 9.60 8.45 -13.87
N GLU A 14 8.56 7.91 -14.50
CA GLU A 14 7.28 8.61 -14.63
C GLU A 14 6.63 8.87 -13.26
N PHE A 15 6.71 7.93 -12.30
CA PHE A 15 6.23 8.18 -10.93
C PHE A 15 6.98 9.30 -10.24
N LYS A 16 8.30 9.40 -10.43
CA LYS A 16 9.09 10.56 -9.96
C LYS A 16 8.63 11.84 -10.66
N ALA A 17 8.47 11.82 -11.98
CA ALA A 17 8.07 13.00 -12.76
C ALA A 17 6.74 13.59 -12.29
N ILE A 18 5.75 12.74 -11.99
CA ILE A 18 4.44 13.17 -11.47
C ILE A 18 4.44 13.39 -9.94
N GLY A 19 5.56 13.20 -9.26
CA GLY A 19 5.74 13.55 -7.85
C GLY A 19 5.26 12.51 -6.84
N VAL A 20 5.10 11.24 -7.22
CA VAL A 20 4.63 10.18 -6.30
C VAL A 20 5.52 10.06 -5.07
N TYR A 21 6.84 10.04 -5.25
CA TYR A 21 7.77 9.77 -4.15
C TYR A 21 8.05 10.98 -3.28
N ARG A 22 7.93 12.22 -3.81
CA ARG A 22 8.07 13.44 -3.03
C ARG A 22 6.76 13.96 -2.44
N ALA A 23 5.62 13.35 -2.79
CA ALA A 23 4.28 13.80 -2.38
C ALA A 23 4.15 14.07 -0.88
N MET A 24 4.71 13.19 -0.06
CA MET A 24 4.62 13.24 1.41
C MET A 24 5.90 13.75 2.08
N VAL A 25 6.95 14.03 1.30
CA VAL A 25 8.23 14.57 1.82
C VAL A 25 8.01 16.00 2.28
N PRO A 26 8.61 16.43 3.43
CA PRO A 26 8.54 17.81 3.90
C PRO A 26 9.06 18.82 2.89
N ALA A 27 8.43 20.00 2.82
CA ALA A 27 8.86 21.08 1.94
C ALA A 27 10.29 21.53 2.22
N THR A 28 10.76 21.42 3.47
CA THR A 28 12.14 21.70 3.87
C THR A 28 13.18 20.83 3.18
N TYR A 29 12.76 19.67 2.65
CA TYR A 29 13.58 18.75 1.85
C TYR A 29 13.14 18.71 0.37
N GLY A 30 12.37 19.71 -0.08
CA GLY A 30 11.94 19.82 -1.47
C GLY A 30 10.71 18.98 -1.85
N GLY A 31 9.99 18.45 -0.87
CA GLY A 31 8.76 17.70 -1.08
C GLY A 31 7.51 18.56 -1.23
N ASP A 32 6.40 17.93 -1.54
CA ASP A 32 5.10 18.58 -1.82
C ASP A 32 4.22 18.72 -0.58
N GLU A 33 4.52 18.04 0.54
CA GLU A 33 3.73 18.01 1.79
C GLU A 33 2.21 17.79 1.58
N LYS A 34 1.84 16.92 0.65
CA LYS A 34 0.42 16.63 0.38
C LYS A 34 -0.28 16.05 1.60
N SER A 35 -1.57 16.29 1.70
CA SER A 35 -2.42 15.62 2.68
C SER A 35 -2.54 14.11 2.38
N PRO A 36 -2.89 13.29 3.41
CA PRO A 36 -3.15 11.86 3.20
C PRO A 36 -4.16 11.60 2.08
N ALA A 37 -5.26 12.34 2.03
CA ALA A 37 -6.30 12.16 1.00
C ALA A 37 -5.80 12.49 -0.42
N GLU A 38 -4.95 13.50 -0.60
CA GLU A 38 -4.37 13.83 -1.91
C GLU A 38 -3.46 12.72 -2.39
N PHE A 39 -2.59 12.19 -1.53
CA PHE A 39 -1.73 11.07 -1.89
C PHE A 39 -2.52 9.81 -2.20
N LEU A 40 -3.52 9.48 -1.38
CA LEU A 40 -4.40 8.33 -1.62
C LEU A 40 -5.13 8.42 -2.97
N LYS A 41 -5.58 9.63 -3.38
CA LYS A 41 -6.18 9.85 -4.70
C LYS A 41 -5.19 9.66 -5.86
N MET A 42 -3.90 10.00 -5.67
CA MET A 42 -2.87 9.69 -6.66
C MET A 42 -2.71 8.18 -6.83
N VAL A 43 -2.62 7.44 -5.72
CA VAL A 43 -2.50 5.97 -5.75
C VAL A 43 -3.76 5.33 -6.33
N GLU A 44 -4.97 5.82 -5.99
CA GLU A 44 -6.25 5.37 -6.58
C GLU A 44 -6.22 5.48 -8.11
N ALA A 45 -5.81 6.65 -8.63
CA ALA A 45 -5.77 6.90 -10.07
C ALA A 45 -4.76 5.99 -10.81
N ILE A 46 -3.56 5.80 -10.25
CA ILE A 46 -2.55 4.89 -10.82
C ILE A 46 -3.07 3.44 -10.78
N SER A 47 -3.74 3.06 -9.70
CA SER A 47 -4.28 1.71 -9.51
C SER A 47 -5.42 1.37 -10.47
N ALA A 48 -6.18 2.37 -10.92
CA ALA A 48 -7.20 2.18 -11.95
C ALA A 48 -6.56 1.81 -13.30
N ALA A 49 -5.39 2.35 -13.62
CA ALA A 49 -4.66 1.96 -14.82
C ALA A 49 -4.00 0.58 -14.68
N ASP A 50 -3.32 0.34 -13.55
CA ASP A 50 -2.71 -0.96 -13.23
C ASP A 50 -2.52 -1.12 -11.71
N GLY A 51 -3.07 -2.20 -11.14
CA GLY A 51 -3.02 -2.43 -9.69
C GLY A 51 -1.61 -2.66 -9.15
N SER A 52 -0.72 -3.34 -9.88
CA SER A 52 0.66 -3.53 -9.45
C SER A 52 1.42 -2.20 -9.43
N SER A 53 1.18 -1.35 -10.43
CA SER A 53 1.73 0.01 -10.50
C SER A 53 1.25 0.85 -9.31
N GLY A 54 -0.05 0.83 -9.00
CA GLY A 54 -0.60 1.53 -7.85
C GLY A 54 -0.05 1.03 -6.52
N TRP A 55 0.11 -0.30 -6.38
CA TRP A 55 0.72 -0.88 -5.19
C TRP A 55 2.17 -0.42 -4.99
N VAL A 56 2.98 -0.39 -6.06
CA VAL A 56 4.36 0.10 -5.99
C VAL A 56 4.40 1.61 -5.75
N ALA A 57 3.55 2.40 -6.40
CA ALA A 57 3.41 3.83 -6.16
C ALA A 57 3.02 4.16 -4.71
N SER A 58 2.27 3.27 -4.04
CA SER A 58 1.86 3.45 -2.65
C SER A 58 3.02 3.60 -1.68
N PHE A 59 4.22 3.09 -2.03
CA PHE A 59 5.43 3.25 -1.22
C PHE A 59 6.01 4.68 -1.26
N GLY A 60 5.45 5.60 -2.04
CA GLY A 60 5.64 7.04 -1.87
C GLY A 60 5.23 7.55 -0.48
N MET A 61 4.56 6.73 0.32
CA MET A 61 4.35 6.96 1.75
C MET A 61 5.61 6.83 2.61
N ASN A 62 6.75 6.49 2.05
CA ASN A 62 7.99 6.21 2.79
C ASN A 62 8.38 7.26 3.84
N PRO A 63 8.09 8.58 3.70
CA PRO A 63 8.36 9.56 4.74
C PRO A 63 7.69 9.23 6.08
N ALA A 64 6.52 8.59 6.08
CA ALA A 64 5.85 8.14 7.31
C ALA A 64 6.70 7.19 8.17
N TYR A 65 7.69 6.54 7.57
CA TYR A 65 8.65 5.68 8.25
C TYR A 65 9.99 6.36 8.41
N LEU A 66 10.58 6.88 7.33
CA LEU A 66 11.93 7.43 7.30
C LEU A 66 12.09 8.64 8.21
N ALA A 67 11.03 9.42 8.47
CA ALA A 67 11.08 10.56 9.38
C ALA A 67 11.48 10.20 10.84
N ALA A 68 11.50 8.93 11.19
CA ALA A 68 12.04 8.46 12.47
C ALA A 68 13.57 8.33 12.49
N LEU A 69 14.25 8.50 11.36
CA LEU A 69 15.71 8.63 11.29
C LEU A 69 16.17 9.96 11.89
N PRO A 70 17.42 10.06 12.40
CA PRO A 70 18.00 11.34 12.84
C PRO A 70 17.99 12.40 11.73
N GLU A 71 17.88 13.67 12.11
CA GLU A 71 17.78 14.79 11.15
C GLU A 71 18.96 14.84 10.17
N GLU A 72 20.18 14.56 10.64
CA GLU A 72 21.35 14.52 9.75
C GLU A 72 21.23 13.41 8.71
N THR A 73 20.72 12.24 9.09
CA THR A 73 20.46 11.15 8.13
C THR A 73 19.35 11.51 7.15
N LEU A 74 18.32 12.24 7.60
CA LEU A 74 17.25 12.72 6.70
C LEU A 74 17.79 13.70 5.65
N LYS A 75 18.76 14.55 6.01
CA LYS A 75 19.47 15.41 5.05
C LYS A 75 20.24 14.59 4.01
N GLU A 76 20.83 13.46 4.40
CA GLU A 76 21.49 12.56 3.45
C GLU A 76 20.45 11.84 2.55
N VAL A 77 19.32 11.38 3.14
CA VAL A 77 18.27 10.67 2.41
C VAL A 77 17.62 11.54 1.33
N TRP A 78 17.28 12.78 1.65
CA TRP A 78 16.52 13.68 0.76
C TRP A 78 17.32 14.84 0.20
N GLY A 79 18.60 14.98 0.58
CA GLY A 79 19.40 16.17 0.24
C GLY A 79 19.65 16.35 -1.26
N ASP A 80 19.87 15.27 -1.98
CA ASP A 80 20.08 15.31 -3.43
C ASP A 80 18.77 15.32 -4.20
N SER A 81 17.73 14.64 -3.69
CA SER A 81 16.42 14.55 -4.31
C SER A 81 15.35 14.07 -3.31
N PRO A 82 14.17 14.71 -3.29
CA PRO A 82 13.04 14.22 -2.51
C PRO A 82 12.38 12.96 -3.10
N ASP A 83 12.70 12.59 -4.34
CA ASP A 83 12.08 11.47 -5.07
C ASP A 83 12.77 10.12 -4.76
N ILE A 84 12.94 9.80 -3.48
CA ILE A 84 13.56 8.55 -3.02
C ILE A 84 12.58 7.39 -3.18
N VAL A 85 13.00 6.39 -3.93
CA VAL A 85 12.25 5.12 -4.06
C VAL A 85 12.70 4.17 -2.96
N PHE A 86 11.82 3.92 -2.00
CA PHE A 86 12.07 3.05 -0.86
C PHE A 86 11.25 1.77 -0.96
N ALA A 87 11.89 0.63 -0.77
CA ALA A 87 11.23 -0.66 -0.63
C ALA A 87 11.68 -1.36 0.65
N GLY A 88 10.82 -2.17 1.27
CA GLY A 88 11.19 -2.81 2.52
C GLY A 88 10.56 -4.17 2.76
N GLY A 89 11.34 -5.05 3.40
CA GLY A 89 10.90 -6.29 4.01
C GLY A 89 11.04 -6.20 5.53
N ILE A 90 9.91 -6.23 6.24
CA ILE A 90 9.92 -5.93 7.68
C ILE A 90 9.90 -7.19 8.53
N PHE A 91 9.18 -8.21 8.09
CA PHE A 91 8.92 -9.42 8.87
C PHE A 91 9.33 -10.70 8.15
N PRO A 92 9.80 -11.69 8.92
CA PRO A 92 10.20 -11.60 10.32
C PRO A 92 11.47 -10.75 10.48
N PRO A 93 11.60 -9.95 11.57
CA PRO A 93 12.85 -9.25 11.82
C PRO A 93 13.96 -10.28 12.05
N GLN A 94 15.13 -10.03 11.45
CA GLN A 94 16.28 -10.94 11.58
C GLN A 94 17.20 -10.48 12.72
N PRO A 95 17.90 -11.40 13.38
CA PRO A 95 18.89 -11.04 14.40
C PRO A 95 19.95 -10.07 13.85
N ALA A 96 20.33 -9.09 14.65
CA ALA A 96 21.39 -8.13 14.34
C ALA A 96 22.40 -8.09 15.48
N GLU A 97 23.67 -8.20 15.13
CA GLU A 97 24.78 -8.08 16.07
C GLU A 97 25.09 -6.59 16.28
N ARG A 98 25.12 -6.14 17.54
CA ARG A 98 25.59 -4.80 17.86
C ARG A 98 27.11 -4.76 17.75
N VAL A 99 27.59 -3.81 16.97
CA VAL A 99 29.00 -3.47 16.80
C VAL A 99 29.19 -1.98 17.07
N ASP A 100 30.42 -1.50 17.09
CA ASP A 100 30.70 -0.07 17.37
C ASP A 100 29.88 0.84 16.47
N ASN A 101 29.07 1.70 17.11
CA ASN A 101 28.19 2.70 16.48
C ASN A 101 27.18 2.17 15.44
N GLY A 102 26.80 0.88 15.50
CA GLY A 102 25.84 0.34 14.57
C GLY A 102 25.54 -1.15 14.73
N PHE A 103 25.14 -1.76 13.64
CA PHE A 103 24.73 -3.16 13.59
C PHE A 103 25.39 -3.88 12.42
N ARG A 104 25.80 -5.10 12.65
CA ARG A 104 26.15 -6.05 11.59
C ARG A 104 24.94 -6.91 11.32
N ILE A 105 24.49 -6.95 10.08
CA ILE A 105 23.25 -7.60 9.70
C ILE A 105 23.47 -8.61 8.58
N LYS A 106 22.74 -9.71 8.69
CA LYS A 106 22.67 -10.78 7.69
C LYS A 106 21.28 -11.37 7.73
N GLY A 107 20.67 -11.62 6.58
CA GLY A 107 19.36 -12.25 6.57
C GLY A 107 18.65 -12.24 5.24
N ARG A 108 17.41 -12.72 5.27
CA ARG A 108 16.50 -12.76 4.14
C ARG A 108 15.13 -12.24 4.60
N TRP A 109 14.58 -11.29 3.86
CA TRP A 109 13.29 -10.68 4.14
C TRP A 109 12.39 -10.81 2.91
N LYS A 110 11.14 -11.22 3.15
CA LYS A 110 10.17 -11.47 2.09
C LYS A 110 9.30 -10.25 1.81
N PHE A 111 8.66 -10.27 0.64
CA PHE A 111 7.59 -9.35 0.27
C PHE A 111 8.02 -7.89 0.13
N ALA A 112 9.22 -7.64 -0.38
CA ALA A 112 9.74 -6.29 -0.64
C ALA A 112 9.19 -5.74 -1.97
N SER A 113 7.93 -5.33 -1.99
CA SER A 113 7.29 -4.79 -3.19
C SER A 113 8.06 -3.58 -3.72
N GLY A 114 8.23 -3.53 -5.05
CA GLY A 114 8.93 -2.44 -5.72
C GLY A 114 10.46 -2.44 -5.57
N CYS A 115 11.06 -3.48 -4.96
CA CYS A 115 12.50 -3.52 -4.67
C CYS A 115 13.40 -3.44 -5.90
N MET A 116 12.89 -3.77 -7.09
CA MET A 116 13.67 -3.67 -8.34
C MET A 116 13.94 -2.21 -8.75
N GLY A 117 13.04 -1.29 -8.42
CA GLY A 117 13.17 0.14 -8.70
C GLY A 117 13.68 0.97 -7.51
N ALA A 118 13.93 0.35 -6.35
CA ALA A 118 14.32 1.06 -5.14
C ALA A 118 15.72 1.65 -5.22
N SER A 119 15.91 2.81 -4.61
CA SER A 119 17.23 3.40 -4.33
C SER A 119 17.69 3.08 -2.91
N LEU A 120 16.74 2.95 -1.98
CA LEU A 120 16.98 2.53 -0.60
C LEU A 120 16.12 1.31 -0.25
N CYS A 121 16.69 0.39 0.53
CA CYS A 121 15.99 -0.78 1.05
C CYS A 121 15.93 -0.74 2.57
N GLY A 122 14.74 -1.02 3.13
CA GLY A 122 14.55 -1.18 4.56
C GLY A 122 14.38 -2.65 4.95
N VAL A 123 15.09 -3.10 5.97
CA VAL A 123 14.97 -4.46 6.48
C VAL A 123 14.74 -4.47 7.98
N GLY A 124 13.82 -5.35 8.43
CA GLY A 124 13.52 -5.50 9.84
C GLY A 124 14.63 -6.25 10.58
N ILE A 125 15.17 -5.64 11.64
CA ILE A 125 16.20 -6.24 12.49
C ILE A 125 15.76 -6.29 13.94
N LEU A 126 16.28 -7.27 14.69
CA LEU A 126 16.11 -7.40 16.12
C LEU A 126 17.51 -7.45 16.76
N PRO A 127 17.93 -6.38 17.45
CA PRO A 127 19.17 -6.41 18.22
C PRO A 127 19.17 -7.54 19.25
N ALA A 128 20.33 -8.15 19.51
CA ALA A 128 20.46 -9.30 20.42
C ALA A 128 20.33 -8.94 21.91
N GLU A 129 20.18 -7.68 22.24
CA GLU A 129 20.07 -7.18 23.61
C GLU A 129 18.69 -7.54 24.20
N GLU A 130 18.68 -7.94 25.48
CA GLU A 130 17.44 -8.27 26.18
C GLU A 130 16.50 -7.04 26.24
N GLY A 131 15.26 -7.22 25.82
CA GLY A 131 14.26 -6.14 25.79
C GLY A 131 14.39 -5.18 24.60
N ALA A 132 15.30 -5.42 23.66
CA ALA A 132 15.42 -4.59 22.48
C ALA A 132 14.16 -4.61 21.61
N LEU A 133 13.75 -3.45 21.12
CA LEU A 133 12.63 -3.33 20.17
C LEU A 133 13.10 -3.63 18.74
N PRO A 134 12.24 -4.23 17.90
CA PRO A 134 12.53 -4.38 16.49
C PRO A 134 12.79 -3.01 15.84
N ARG A 135 13.82 -2.96 15.01
CA ARG A 135 14.22 -1.77 14.26
C ARG A 135 14.10 -2.01 12.77
N MET A 136 14.03 -0.95 12.02
CA MET A 136 14.26 -0.94 10.58
C MET A 136 15.69 -0.47 10.34
N ALA A 137 16.47 -1.24 9.62
CA ALA A 137 17.76 -0.83 9.09
C ALA A 137 17.58 -0.40 7.62
N VAL A 138 18.10 0.76 7.27
CA VAL A 138 18.01 1.32 5.92
C VAL A 138 19.37 1.20 5.25
N LEU A 139 19.39 0.61 4.05
CA LEU A 139 20.60 0.37 3.27
C LEU A 139 20.45 0.93 1.85
N PRO A 140 21.54 1.40 1.25
CA PRO A 140 21.62 1.60 -0.19
C PRO A 140 21.28 0.33 -0.96
N ARG A 141 20.67 0.48 -2.13
CA ARG A 141 20.20 -0.66 -2.94
C ARG A 141 21.31 -1.61 -3.35
N ASP A 142 22.51 -1.13 -3.56
CA ASP A 142 23.69 -1.91 -3.98
C ASP A 142 24.24 -2.86 -2.90
N GLN A 143 23.89 -2.61 -1.63
CA GLN A 143 24.24 -3.51 -0.51
C GLN A 143 23.21 -4.63 -0.31
N VAL A 144 22.16 -4.67 -1.09
CA VAL A 144 21.06 -5.63 -0.93
C VAL A 144 20.88 -6.39 -2.24
N LYS A 145 21.00 -7.71 -2.17
CA LYS A 145 20.67 -8.60 -3.29
C LYS A 145 19.16 -8.83 -3.34
N VAL A 146 18.56 -8.69 -4.49
CA VAL A 146 17.18 -9.13 -4.74
C VAL A 146 17.19 -10.54 -5.28
N ASP A 147 16.48 -11.45 -4.61
CA ASP A 147 16.25 -12.80 -5.06
C ASP A 147 14.83 -12.89 -5.66
N PRO A 148 14.66 -13.21 -6.97
CA PRO A 148 13.39 -13.13 -7.68
C PRO A 148 12.45 -14.29 -7.32
N THR A 149 11.91 -14.25 -6.11
CA THR A 149 11.06 -15.30 -5.52
C THR A 149 9.55 -15.05 -5.66
N TRP A 150 9.13 -13.82 -6.04
CA TRP A 150 7.71 -13.48 -6.11
C TRP A 150 7.00 -14.22 -7.24
N ASP A 151 6.11 -15.15 -6.88
CA ASP A 151 5.31 -15.96 -7.81
C ASP A 151 3.93 -16.21 -7.22
N MET A 152 3.01 -15.26 -7.44
CA MET A 152 1.69 -15.24 -6.83
C MET A 152 0.58 -15.15 -7.88
N LEU A 153 -0.64 -15.47 -7.45
CA LEU A 153 -1.84 -15.47 -8.28
C LEU A 153 -2.09 -14.13 -8.98
N GLY A 154 -1.80 -13.04 -8.31
CA GLY A 154 -2.04 -11.67 -8.79
C GLY A 154 -0.98 -10.70 -8.30
N MET A 155 -1.12 -9.42 -8.67
CA MET A 155 -0.15 -8.38 -8.31
C MET A 155 1.29 -8.78 -8.69
N VAL A 156 1.43 -9.50 -9.80
CA VAL A 156 2.69 -10.13 -10.23
C VAL A 156 3.76 -9.08 -10.47
N ALA A 157 3.40 -7.96 -11.11
CA ALA A 157 4.35 -6.90 -11.42
C ALA A 157 4.74 -6.01 -10.23
N THR A 158 4.24 -6.27 -9.01
CA THR A 158 4.77 -5.60 -7.82
C THR A 158 6.22 -5.99 -7.54
N GLY A 159 6.68 -7.12 -8.08
CA GLY A 159 8.03 -7.62 -7.86
C GLY A 159 8.36 -7.73 -6.37
N SER A 160 7.41 -8.26 -5.59
CA SER A 160 7.56 -8.37 -4.12
C SER A 160 8.55 -9.48 -3.76
N HIS A 161 9.74 -9.37 -4.31
CA HIS A 161 10.82 -10.34 -4.17
C HIS A 161 11.44 -10.33 -2.77
N ASP A 162 12.29 -11.32 -2.51
CA ASP A 162 13.05 -11.38 -1.27
C ASP A 162 14.27 -10.44 -1.34
N LEU A 163 14.52 -9.74 -0.24
CA LEU A 163 15.78 -9.02 -0.01
C LEU A 163 16.74 -9.93 0.73
N VAL A 164 17.98 -9.98 0.29
CA VAL A 164 19.05 -10.76 0.92
C VAL A 164 20.23 -9.85 1.22
N VAL A 165 20.65 -9.83 2.47
CA VAL A 165 21.88 -9.20 2.92
C VAL A 165 22.79 -10.31 3.42
N GLU A 166 23.95 -10.47 2.81
CA GLU A 166 24.90 -11.54 3.17
C GLU A 166 25.74 -11.15 4.38
N ASP A 167 26.18 -9.90 4.43
CA ASP A 167 26.93 -9.30 5.54
C ASP A 167 27.05 -7.80 5.29
N ALA A 168 26.38 -6.98 6.08
CA ALA A 168 26.44 -5.53 5.96
C ALA A 168 26.56 -4.85 7.33
N TYR A 169 27.37 -3.81 7.39
CA TYR A 169 27.40 -2.87 8.51
C TYR A 169 26.40 -1.74 8.24
N VAL A 170 25.53 -1.48 9.21
CA VAL A 170 24.57 -0.36 9.16
C VAL A 170 24.81 0.52 10.36
N PRO A 171 25.18 1.80 10.16
CA PRO A 171 25.32 2.76 11.28
C PRO A 171 24.01 2.87 12.06
N GLU A 172 24.08 3.07 13.37
CA GLU A 172 22.88 3.24 14.20
C GLU A 172 22.00 4.40 13.71
N ALA A 173 22.61 5.46 13.19
CA ALA A 173 21.92 6.61 12.59
C ALA A 173 21.06 6.25 11.35
N TRP A 174 21.33 5.13 10.70
CA TRP A 174 20.54 4.58 9.58
C TRP A 174 19.53 3.52 10.03
N THR A 175 19.21 3.51 11.32
CA THR A 175 18.19 2.62 11.88
C THR A 175 17.17 3.39 12.72
N PHE A 176 15.94 2.92 12.75
CA PHE A 176 14.90 3.48 13.61
C PHE A 176 13.98 2.40 14.17
N VAL A 177 13.38 2.66 15.33
CA VAL A 177 12.33 1.81 15.88
C VAL A 177 11.06 2.04 15.06
N ARG A 178 10.44 0.99 14.54
CA ARG A 178 9.20 1.11 13.78
C ARG A 178 8.08 1.67 14.66
N GLY A 179 7.41 2.72 14.18
CA GLY A 179 6.43 3.47 14.95
C GLY A 179 7.05 4.41 15.97
N GLY A 180 8.38 4.60 15.92
CA GLY A 180 9.08 5.61 16.71
C GLY A 180 8.63 7.03 16.36
N LYS A 181 8.88 7.96 17.28
CA LYS A 181 8.52 9.37 17.08
C LYS A 181 9.30 9.93 15.88
N PRO A 182 8.63 10.64 14.97
CA PRO A 182 9.29 11.34 13.89
C PRO A 182 10.21 12.46 14.40
N ASN A 183 11.32 12.69 13.73
CA ASN A 183 12.25 13.79 14.00
C ASN A 183 11.94 15.03 13.15
N VAL A 184 10.82 15.03 12.44
CA VAL A 184 10.31 16.15 11.65
C VAL A 184 8.94 16.53 12.19
N ASP A 185 8.71 17.82 12.45
CA ASP A 185 7.43 18.31 12.96
C ASP A 185 6.64 19.00 11.83
N THR A 186 5.93 18.19 11.05
CA THR A 186 4.90 18.69 10.13
C THR A 186 3.57 17.97 10.43
N PRO A 187 2.43 18.53 10.02
CA PRO A 187 1.13 17.95 10.31
C PRO A 187 1.00 16.47 9.90
N PHE A 188 1.60 16.08 8.77
CA PHE A 188 1.53 14.72 8.29
C PHE A 188 2.08 13.69 9.29
N PHE A 189 3.14 14.00 10.02
CA PHE A 189 3.75 13.03 10.94
C PHE A 189 2.97 12.83 12.27
N ARG A 190 1.90 13.59 12.48
CA ARG A 190 0.88 13.33 13.52
C ARG A 190 -0.22 12.38 13.04
N TYR A 191 -0.28 12.11 11.73
CA TYR A 191 -1.24 11.15 11.18
C TYR A 191 -0.81 9.72 11.54
N PRO A 192 -1.74 8.83 11.97
CA PRO A 192 -1.39 7.48 12.42
C PRO A 192 -0.70 6.66 11.31
N SER A 193 0.61 6.46 11.45
CA SER A 193 1.45 5.85 10.40
C SER A 193 1.03 4.43 10.04
N LEU A 194 0.58 3.64 11.04
CA LEU A 194 0.10 2.27 10.81
C LEU A 194 -1.23 2.26 10.03
N SER A 195 -2.14 3.19 10.35
CA SER A 195 -3.39 3.35 9.60
C SER A 195 -3.10 3.80 8.17
N PHE A 196 -2.19 4.77 8.00
CA PHE A 196 -1.80 5.24 6.67
C PHE A 196 -1.16 4.13 5.83
N ALA A 197 -0.29 3.30 6.43
CA ALA A 197 0.29 2.13 5.77
C ALA A 197 -0.77 1.13 5.27
N ALA A 198 -1.86 0.96 6.02
CA ALA A 198 -2.97 0.13 5.58
C ALA A 198 -3.80 0.81 4.47
N GLN A 199 -4.04 2.12 4.60
CA GLN A 199 -4.83 2.90 3.64
C GLN A 199 -4.22 2.93 2.23
N VAL A 200 -2.90 3.15 2.13
CA VAL A 200 -2.21 3.23 0.84
C VAL A 200 -2.23 1.89 0.08
N LEU A 201 -2.32 0.77 0.79
CA LEU A 201 -2.48 -0.55 0.18
C LEU A 201 -3.94 -0.82 -0.21
N ALA A 202 -4.89 -0.44 0.66
CA ALA A 202 -6.32 -0.66 0.43
C ALA A 202 -6.85 0.13 -0.76
N VAL A 203 -6.41 1.39 -0.92
CA VAL A 203 -6.86 2.25 -2.02
C VAL A 203 -6.53 1.68 -3.40
N THR A 204 -5.53 0.81 -3.50
CA THR A 204 -5.24 0.06 -4.73
C THR A 204 -6.43 -0.79 -5.16
N THR A 205 -7.13 -1.42 -4.21
CA THR A 205 -8.32 -2.23 -4.53
C THR A 205 -9.47 -1.37 -5.04
N LEU A 206 -9.54 -0.12 -4.58
CA LEU A 206 -10.55 0.84 -5.04
C LEU A 206 -10.32 1.22 -6.52
N GLY A 207 -9.07 1.52 -6.90
CA GLY A 207 -8.73 1.77 -8.30
C GLY A 207 -9.05 0.58 -9.20
N LEU A 208 -8.68 -0.64 -8.76
CA LEU A 208 -9.04 -1.88 -9.46
C LEU A 208 -10.56 -2.06 -9.62
N ALA A 209 -11.35 -1.72 -8.58
CA ALA A 209 -12.80 -1.83 -8.63
C ALA A 209 -13.41 -0.83 -9.62
N GLN A 210 -12.91 0.40 -9.65
CA GLN A 210 -13.36 1.43 -10.59
C GLN A 210 -13.13 0.96 -12.04
N GLU A 211 -11.94 0.47 -12.38
CA GLU A 211 -11.61 -0.04 -13.71
C GLU A 211 -12.46 -1.26 -14.08
N ALA A 212 -12.69 -2.20 -13.15
CA ALA A 212 -13.57 -3.35 -13.38
C ALA A 212 -15.00 -2.92 -13.75
N LEU A 213 -15.53 -1.92 -13.03
CA LEU A 213 -16.86 -1.37 -13.31
C LEU A 213 -16.92 -0.68 -14.68
N ASP A 214 -15.89 0.09 -15.03
CA ASP A 214 -15.82 0.79 -16.32
C ASP A 214 -15.69 -0.18 -17.50
N ILE A 215 -14.88 -1.23 -17.37
CA ILE A 215 -14.77 -2.29 -18.37
C ILE A 215 -16.12 -2.97 -18.60
N VAL A 216 -16.83 -3.34 -17.52
CA VAL A 216 -18.13 -4.04 -17.67
C VAL A 216 -19.19 -3.11 -18.24
N ARG A 217 -19.19 -1.82 -17.90
CA ARG A 217 -20.05 -0.82 -18.57
C ARG A 217 -19.76 -0.74 -20.07
N ALA A 218 -18.50 -0.74 -20.46
CA ALA A 218 -18.12 -0.72 -21.88
C ALA A 218 -18.55 -2.01 -22.63
N MET A 219 -18.67 -3.14 -21.93
CA MET A 219 -19.17 -4.40 -22.50
C MET A 219 -20.69 -4.37 -22.78
N ALA A 220 -21.44 -3.42 -22.24
CA ALA A 220 -22.92 -3.39 -22.29
C ALA A 220 -23.49 -3.45 -23.70
N GLY A 221 -22.88 -2.76 -24.67
CA GLY A 221 -23.28 -2.70 -26.08
C GLY A 221 -22.59 -3.72 -27.00
N GLY A 222 -21.95 -4.73 -26.41
CA GLY A 222 -21.09 -5.68 -27.11
C GLY A 222 -21.78 -6.58 -28.14
N ARG A 223 -21.04 -7.57 -28.65
CA ARG A 223 -21.46 -8.48 -29.72
C ARG A 223 -22.82 -9.12 -29.41
N LYS A 224 -23.77 -9.04 -30.32
CA LYS A 224 -25.02 -9.80 -30.25
C LYS A 224 -24.68 -11.28 -30.07
N SER A 225 -25.39 -11.91 -29.13
CA SER A 225 -25.22 -13.36 -28.89
C SER A 225 -25.57 -14.13 -30.18
N VAL A 226 -24.78 -15.14 -30.52
CA VAL A 226 -25.11 -16.09 -31.62
C VAL A 226 -26.42 -16.83 -31.35
N THR A 227 -26.91 -16.87 -30.13
CA THR A 227 -28.17 -17.48 -29.72
C THR A 227 -29.36 -16.50 -29.79
N GLY A 228 -29.15 -15.26 -30.22
CA GLY A 228 -30.18 -14.21 -30.24
C GLY A 228 -30.51 -13.61 -28.86
N ALA A 229 -29.74 -13.94 -27.84
CA ALA A 229 -29.93 -13.34 -26.51
C ALA A 229 -29.60 -11.84 -26.54
N PRO A 230 -30.27 -11.01 -25.69
CA PRO A 230 -30.00 -9.58 -25.59
C PRO A 230 -28.53 -9.25 -25.29
N ASN A 231 -28.08 -8.03 -25.60
CA ASN A 231 -26.78 -7.53 -25.20
C ASN A 231 -26.63 -7.56 -23.66
N LEU A 232 -25.39 -7.56 -23.16
CA LEU A 232 -25.15 -7.66 -21.71
C LEU A 232 -25.89 -6.58 -20.93
N GLY A 233 -25.87 -5.32 -21.41
CA GLY A 233 -26.54 -4.20 -20.75
C GLY A 233 -28.07 -4.26 -20.71
N GLU A 234 -28.69 -5.12 -21.53
CA GLU A 234 -30.14 -5.35 -21.58
C GLU A 234 -30.60 -6.48 -20.66
N ARG A 235 -29.66 -7.22 -20.05
CA ARG A 235 -29.97 -8.38 -19.21
C ARG A 235 -30.19 -7.94 -17.77
N GLU A 236 -31.35 -8.29 -17.23
CA GLU A 236 -31.75 -7.92 -15.86
C GLU A 236 -30.70 -8.29 -14.81
N TYR A 237 -30.16 -9.52 -14.86
CA TYR A 237 -29.15 -9.95 -13.91
C TYR A 237 -27.86 -9.13 -13.95
N ALA A 238 -27.46 -8.65 -15.16
CA ALA A 238 -26.28 -7.83 -15.32
C ALA A 238 -26.52 -6.41 -14.77
N GLN A 239 -27.71 -5.85 -15.03
CA GLN A 239 -28.11 -4.55 -14.47
C GLN A 239 -28.15 -4.59 -12.94
N ILE A 240 -28.71 -5.66 -12.34
CA ILE A 240 -28.77 -5.86 -10.90
C ILE A 240 -27.35 -5.99 -10.31
N ALA A 241 -26.49 -6.81 -10.92
CA ALA A 241 -25.12 -7.02 -10.44
C ALA A 241 -24.30 -5.73 -10.48
N LEU A 242 -24.35 -5.00 -11.60
CA LEU A 242 -23.65 -3.72 -11.75
C LEU A 242 -24.17 -2.68 -10.77
N GLY A 243 -25.49 -2.55 -10.61
CA GLY A 243 -26.09 -1.60 -9.67
C GLY A 243 -25.69 -1.86 -8.22
N LYS A 244 -25.65 -3.14 -7.81
CA LYS A 244 -25.18 -3.53 -6.46
C LYS A 244 -23.70 -3.26 -6.27
N ALA A 245 -22.86 -3.58 -7.25
CA ALA A 245 -21.41 -3.33 -7.20
C ALA A 245 -21.10 -1.84 -7.09
N GLU A 246 -21.77 -1.00 -7.91
CA GLU A 246 -21.66 0.45 -7.83
C GLU A 246 -21.99 1.00 -6.45
N ALA A 247 -23.11 0.57 -5.88
CA ALA A 247 -23.55 1.03 -4.56
C ALA A 247 -22.51 0.67 -3.48
N LYS A 248 -21.98 -0.56 -3.50
CA LYS A 248 -20.96 -1.03 -2.56
C LYS A 248 -19.66 -0.24 -2.68
N VAL A 249 -19.12 -0.09 -3.89
CA VAL A 249 -17.87 0.63 -4.12
C VAL A 249 -17.99 2.10 -3.71
N ARG A 250 -19.11 2.76 -4.06
CA ARG A 250 -19.35 4.16 -3.66
C ARG A 250 -19.50 4.33 -2.15
N ALA A 251 -20.20 3.44 -1.47
CA ALA A 251 -20.36 3.48 -0.02
C ALA A 251 -19.01 3.27 0.69
N ALA A 252 -18.24 2.25 0.26
CA ALA A 252 -16.93 1.96 0.83
C ALA A 252 -15.94 3.12 0.58
N ARG A 253 -15.95 3.71 -0.62
CA ARG A 253 -15.14 4.88 -0.97
C ARG A 253 -15.49 6.09 -0.09
N ALA A 254 -16.78 6.36 0.09
CA ALA A 254 -17.22 7.48 0.93
C ALA A 254 -16.78 7.31 2.38
N PHE A 255 -16.97 6.13 2.97
CA PHE A 255 -16.51 5.83 4.32
C PHE A 255 -14.99 5.96 4.48
N PHE A 256 -14.22 5.48 3.50
CA PHE A 256 -12.77 5.54 3.51
C PHE A 256 -12.24 6.98 3.51
N TYR A 257 -12.72 7.82 2.59
CA TYR A 257 -12.26 9.21 2.50
C TYR A 257 -12.83 10.10 3.61
N GLU A 258 -14.07 9.88 4.04
CA GLU A 258 -14.64 10.60 5.18
C GLU A 258 -13.81 10.36 6.45
N SER A 259 -13.46 9.09 6.74
CA SER A 259 -12.61 8.76 7.88
C SER A 259 -11.22 9.40 7.77
N THR A 260 -10.65 9.44 6.56
CA THR A 260 -9.35 10.06 6.28
C THR A 260 -9.41 11.57 6.54
N ASP A 261 -10.41 12.24 5.98
CA ASP A 261 -10.57 13.69 6.08
C ASP A 261 -10.91 14.14 7.52
N ALA A 262 -11.71 13.35 8.26
CA ALA A 262 -12.02 13.62 9.66
C ALA A 262 -10.79 13.53 10.56
N ALA A 263 -9.95 12.52 10.38
CA ALA A 263 -8.68 12.39 11.12
C ALA A 263 -7.70 13.52 10.76
N TRP A 264 -7.61 13.86 9.49
CA TRP A 264 -6.76 14.96 9.02
C TRP A 264 -7.20 16.32 9.53
N ALA A 265 -8.52 16.59 9.57
CA ALA A 265 -9.08 17.83 10.13
C ALA A 265 -8.73 18.03 11.61
N SER A 266 -8.70 16.94 12.41
CA SER A 266 -8.28 17.02 13.82
C SER A 266 -6.82 17.47 13.95
N ILE A 267 -5.94 16.97 13.06
CA ILE A 267 -4.52 17.33 13.03
C ILE A 267 -4.34 18.79 12.59
N GLN A 268 -5.06 19.23 11.56
CA GLN A 268 -5.01 20.62 11.09
C GLN A 268 -5.51 21.62 12.13
N ALA A 269 -6.43 21.19 12.99
CA ALA A 269 -6.88 21.97 14.15
C ALA A 269 -5.87 22.01 15.31
N GLY A 270 -4.70 21.42 15.16
CA GLY A 270 -3.62 21.37 16.16
C GLY A 270 -3.75 20.24 17.19
N GLY A 271 -4.74 19.35 17.04
CA GLY A 271 -4.94 18.17 17.88
C GLY A 271 -4.33 16.90 17.32
N GLU A 272 -4.75 15.78 17.87
CA GLU A 272 -4.48 14.44 17.38
C GLU A 272 -5.80 13.73 17.06
N PRO A 273 -5.82 12.77 16.13
CA PRO A 273 -6.99 11.94 15.90
C PRO A 273 -7.39 11.19 17.16
N SER A 274 -8.69 11.20 17.48
CA SER A 274 -9.19 10.44 18.61
C SER A 274 -9.03 8.93 18.39
N ARG A 275 -9.09 8.15 19.49
CA ARG A 275 -9.07 6.68 19.44
C ARG A 275 -10.14 6.13 18.48
N GLU A 276 -11.31 6.73 18.46
CA GLU A 276 -12.41 6.36 17.55
C GLU A 276 -12.05 6.68 16.10
N GLN A 277 -11.50 7.85 15.81
CA GLN A 277 -11.03 8.20 14.45
C GLN A 277 -9.97 7.23 13.95
N VAL A 278 -8.96 6.89 14.78
CA VAL A 278 -7.95 5.89 14.39
C VAL A 278 -8.59 4.52 14.13
N ASN A 279 -9.56 4.12 14.94
CA ASN A 279 -10.33 2.90 14.71
C ASN A 279 -11.08 2.93 13.38
N LEU A 280 -11.72 4.04 13.03
CA LEU A 280 -12.46 4.20 11.77
C LEU A 280 -11.51 4.18 10.55
N LEU A 281 -10.31 4.75 10.66
CA LEU A 281 -9.27 4.62 9.62
C LEU A 281 -8.95 3.16 9.32
N ARG A 282 -8.77 2.33 10.35
CA ARG A 282 -8.46 0.90 10.21
C ARG A 282 -9.66 0.12 9.68
N LEU A 283 -10.84 0.38 10.21
CA LEU A 283 -12.08 -0.30 9.85
C LEU A 283 -12.46 -0.02 8.39
N SER A 284 -12.45 1.26 7.99
CA SER A 284 -12.77 1.67 6.62
C SER A 284 -11.80 1.06 5.59
N THR A 285 -10.54 0.89 5.94
CA THR A 285 -9.51 0.26 5.12
C THR A 285 -9.85 -1.20 4.79
N THR A 286 -10.16 -1.99 5.81
CA THR A 286 -10.52 -3.40 5.62
C THR A 286 -11.86 -3.52 4.90
N HIS A 287 -12.86 -2.71 5.27
CA HIS A 287 -14.16 -2.65 4.61
C HIS A 287 -14.02 -2.33 3.11
N LEU A 288 -13.25 -1.29 2.76
CA LEU A 288 -12.98 -0.91 1.38
C LEU A 288 -12.43 -2.08 0.57
N THR A 289 -11.39 -2.73 1.08
CA THR A 289 -10.72 -3.84 0.38
C THR A 289 -11.67 -5.01 0.13
N GLN A 290 -12.45 -5.40 1.14
CA GLN A 290 -13.38 -6.53 1.02
C GLN A 290 -14.54 -6.21 0.07
N GLU A 291 -15.19 -5.05 0.20
CA GLU A 291 -16.32 -4.66 -0.66
C GLU A 291 -15.89 -4.43 -2.12
N CYS A 292 -14.69 -3.86 -2.35
CA CYS A 292 -14.15 -3.73 -3.69
C CYS A 292 -13.84 -5.09 -4.33
N ALA A 293 -13.19 -6.01 -3.60
CA ALA A 293 -12.88 -7.34 -4.10
C ALA A 293 -14.16 -8.15 -4.42
N GLU A 294 -15.19 -8.06 -3.57
CA GLU A 294 -16.49 -8.70 -3.81
C GLU A 294 -17.20 -8.07 -5.02
N SER A 295 -17.16 -6.76 -5.17
CA SER A 295 -17.73 -6.06 -6.32
C SER A 295 -17.05 -6.45 -7.62
N ILE A 296 -15.72 -6.52 -7.64
CA ILE A 296 -14.93 -7.00 -8.78
C ILE A 296 -15.35 -8.43 -9.14
N ARG A 297 -15.45 -9.31 -8.16
CA ARG A 297 -15.88 -10.69 -8.37
C ARG A 297 -17.29 -10.77 -8.99
N SER A 298 -18.22 -9.94 -8.48
CA SER A 298 -19.59 -9.88 -8.97
C SER A 298 -19.67 -9.44 -10.45
N VAL A 299 -18.93 -8.38 -10.83
CA VAL A 299 -18.94 -7.91 -12.22
C VAL A 299 -18.13 -8.82 -13.15
N TYR A 300 -17.07 -9.46 -12.65
CA TYR A 300 -16.37 -10.50 -13.41
C TYR A 300 -17.32 -11.66 -13.77
N GLN A 301 -18.18 -12.14 -12.86
CA GLN A 301 -19.11 -13.23 -13.11
C GLN A 301 -20.06 -12.93 -14.29
N ILE A 302 -20.48 -11.69 -14.47
CA ILE A 302 -21.38 -11.31 -15.57
C ILE A 302 -20.64 -11.08 -16.90
N SER A 303 -19.33 -10.98 -16.91
CA SER A 303 -18.53 -10.77 -18.13
C SER A 303 -18.41 -12.05 -18.99
N GLY A 304 -18.74 -13.21 -18.44
CA GLY A 304 -18.66 -14.50 -19.11
C GLY A 304 -17.22 -14.88 -19.50
N MET A 305 -17.08 -15.69 -20.53
CA MET A 305 -15.79 -16.18 -21.03
C MET A 305 -14.85 -15.07 -21.50
N THR A 306 -15.38 -13.91 -21.89
CA THR A 306 -14.55 -12.76 -22.28
C THR A 306 -13.67 -12.29 -21.13
N GLY A 307 -14.25 -12.11 -19.94
CA GLY A 307 -13.48 -11.69 -18.76
C GLY A 307 -12.55 -12.78 -18.21
N ALA A 308 -12.80 -14.06 -18.55
CA ALA A 308 -11.97 -15.19 -18.12
C ALA A 308 -10.70 -15.37 -18.96
N ASP A 309 -10.60 -14.73 -20.11
CA ASP A 309 -9.38 -14.76 -20.93
C ASP A 309 -8.21 -14.13 -20.17
N ASN A 310 -7.06 -14.81 -20.14
CA ASN A 310 -5.88 -14.31 -19.45
C ASN A 310 -5.35 -12.98 -20.01
N GLY A 311 -5.57 -12.70 -21.29
CA GLY A 311 -5.25 -11.44 -21.95
C GLY A 311 -6.23 -10.31 -21.61
N HIS A 312 -7.40 -10.61 -21.02
CA HIS A 312 -8.41 -9.61 -20.71
C HIS A 312 -8.13 -8.92 -19.37
N PRO A 313 -8.22 -7.58 -19.27
CA PRO A 313 -7.91 -6.86 -18.03
C PRO A 313 -8.69 -7.33 -16.80
N LEU A 314 -9.97 -7.70 -16.93
CA LEU A 314 -10.78 -8.21 -15.82
C LEU A 314 -10.18 -9.45 -15.13
N SER A 315 -9.53 -10.35 -15.89
CA SER A 315 -8.86 -11.51 -15.34
C SER A 315 -7.72 -11.08 -14.40
N ARG A 316 -6.88 -10.13 -14.83
CA ARG A 316 -5.80 -9.56 -14.02
C ARG A 316 -6.35 -8.81 -12.80
N ILE A 317 -7.37 -7.99 -12.99
CA ILE A 317 -8.01 -7.21 -11.92
C ILE A 317 -8.59 -8.13 -10.85
N LEU A 318 -9.29 -9.21 -11.25
CA LEU A 318 -9.81 -10.19 -10.31
C LEU A 318 -8.69 -10.81 -9.48
N ARG A 319 -7.65 -11.35 -10.14
CA ARG A 319 -6.52 -11.98 -9.44
C ARG A 319 -5.82 -11.00 -8.50
N GLY A 320 -5.59 -9.76 -8.95
CA GLY A 320 -4.98 -8.70 -8.16
C GLY A 320 -5.80 -8.36 -6.92
N SER A 321 -7.10 -8.16 -7.06
CA SER A 321 -7.99 -7.83 -5.95
C SER A 321 -8.07 -8.93 -4.90
N GLN A 322 -8.08 -10.21 -5.32
CA GLN A 322 -8.05 -11.33 -4.38
C GLN A 322 -6.76 -11.38 -3.59
N LEU A 323 -5.60 -11.06 -4.21
CA LEU A 323 -4.34 -10.99 -3.48
C LEU A 323 -4.36 -9.87 -2.43
N CYS A 324 -4.90 -8.69 -2.74
CA CYS A 324 -4.99 -7.58 -1.80
C CYS A 324 -5.72 -7.97 -0.50
N THR A 325 -6.75 -8.83 -0.57
CA THR A 325 -7.48 -9.29 0.62
C THR A 325 -6.64 -10.16 1.55
N GLN A 326 -5.53 -10.74 1.07
CA GLN A 326 -4.66 -11.62 1.86
C GLN A 326 -3.62 -10.85 2.69
N HIS A 327 -3.51 -9.53 2.49
CA HIS A 327 -2.57 -8.75 3.29
C HIS A 327 -3.02 -8.66 4.75
N ALA A 328 -2.07 -8.78 5.69
CA ALA A 328 -2.36 -8.85 7.13
C ALA A 328 -3.19 -7.66 7.66
N PHE A 329 -3.09 -6.49 7.03
CA PHE A 329 -3.89 -5.31 7.40
C PHE A 329 -5.39 -5.45 7.08
N MET A 330 -5.76 -6.35 6.16
CA MET A 330 -7.12 -6.49 5.62
C MET A 330 -7.85 -7.73 6.17
N GLY A 331 -7.27 -8.37 7.20
CA GLY A 331 -7.80 -9.63 7.75
C GLY A 331 -8.88 -9.43 8.81
N GLU A 332 -9.52 -10.55 9.20
CA GLU A 332 -10.58 -10.64 10.21
C GLU A 332 -10.22 -9.99 11.56
N ILE A 333 -8.94 -9.94 11.88
CA ILE A 333 -8.46 -9.34 13.13
C ILE A 333 -8.79 -7.85 13.23
N THR A 334 -8.93 -7.15 12.10
CA THR A 334 -9.37 -5.75 12.08
C THR A 334 -10.81 -5.62 12.56
N TRP A 335 -11.73 -6.47 12.08
CA TRP A 335 -13.12 -6.47 12.52
C TRP A 335 -13.24 -6.73 14.01
N LYS A 336 -12.50 -7.74 14.51
CA LYS A 336 -12.46 -8.07 15.95
C LYS A 336 -12.00 -6.89 16.80
N ASN A 337 -10.91 -6.23 16.42
CA ASN A 337 -10.35 -5.12 17.18
C ASN A 337 -11.25 -3.88 17.12
N ALA A 338 -11.81 -3.57 15.96
CA ALA A 338 -12.77 -2.48 15.80
C ALA A 338 -14.01 -2.69 16.67
N GLY A 339 -14.59 -3.90 16.65
CA GLY A 339 -15.72 -4.27 17.48
C GLY A 339 -15.41 -4.19 18.97
N ALA A 340 -14.21 -4.59 19.41
CA ALA A 340 -13.79 -4.46 20.80
C ALA A 340 -13.79 -3.00 21.26
N ILE A 341 -13.29 -2.08 20.42
CA ILE A 341 -13.28 -0.65 20.74
C ILE A 341 -14.70 -0.10 20.87
N PHE A 342 -15.63 -0.47 19.98
CA PHE A 342 -17.02 -0.05 20.05
C PHE A 342 -17.75 -0.56 21.32
N PHE A 343 -17.31 -1.69 21.87
CA PHE A 343 -17.77 -2.19 23.16
C PHE A 343 -17.00 -1.61 24.36
N GLY A 344 -16.08 -0.66 24.15
CA GLY A 344 -15.30 -0.04 25.21
C GLY A 344 -14.11 -0.88 25.71
N HIS A 345 -13.73 -1.92 24.98
CA HIS A 345 -12.59 -2.77 25.32
C HIS A 345 -11.31 -2.32 24.59
N ASP A 346 -10.16 -2.74 25.10
CA ASP A 346 -8.90 -2.50 24.41
C ASP A 346 -8.69 -3.48 23.24
N PRO A 347 -8.19 -2.98 22.11
CA PRO A 347 -7.79 -3.83 21.00
C PRO A 347 -6.49 -4.56 21.32
N LEU A 348 -6.09 -5.48 20.46
CA LEU A 348 -4.78 -6.10 20.55
C LEU A 348 -3.66 -5.06 20.40
N PRO A 349 -2.50 -5.25 21.05
CA PRO A 349 -1.34 -4.37 20.90
C PRO A 349 -0.95 -4.17 19.41
N GLY A 350 -0.65 -2.93 19.02
CA GLY A 350 -0.25 -2.59 17.67
C GLY A 350 -1.41 -2.51 16.64
N TYR A 351 -2.65 -2.47 17.10
CA TYR A 351 -3.80 -2.22 16.22
C TYR A 351 -4.01 -0.73 15.93
N LEU A 352 -3.92 0.12 16.96
CA LEU A 352 -4.01 1.59 16.88
C LEU A 352 -2.63 2.20 16.73
#